data_21897f2871684825170b86cf83939594
#
_entry.id   21897f2871684825170b86cf83939594
#
_cell.length_a   1.000
_cell.length_b   1.000
_cell.length_c   1.000
_cell.angle_alpha   90.00
_cell.angle_beta   90.00
_cell.angle_gamma   90.00
#
_symmetry.space_group_name_H-M   'P 1'
#
loop_
_entity.id
_entity.type
_entity.pdbx_description
1 polymer ?
#
loop_
_entity_poly.entity_id
_entity_poly.type
_entity_poly.pdbx_seq_one_letter_code
_entity_poly.pdbx_strand_id
1 'polypeptide(L)'
;MSEDTTTSVVIYSTPTCTFCQQAKAFFDENDVSYEEHNVAEDVEKRQEMMERSGQMGVPVIIIGDDIIVGFDEGRVRSALGM
;
A
#
# COMPACT_ATOMS: atom_id res chain seq x y z
N MET A 1 21.50 13.55 1.36
CA MET A 1 20.97 13.42 1.52
C MET A 1 20.15 12.99 1.60
N SER A 2 20.22 12.61 1.60
CA SER A 2 19.57 12.16 1.74
C SER A 2 18.79 11.69 1.81
N GLU A 3 18.58 11.70 1.76
CA GLU A 3 17.88 11.21 1.99
C GLU A 3 17.15 10.58 1.71
N ASP A 4 17.31 10.64 1.18
CA ASP A 4 16.70 10.01 0.96
C ASP A 4 16.28 8.83 1.05
N THR A 5 16.48 8.44 1.01
CA THR A 5 16.23 7.13 1.63
C THR A 5 14.75 6.86 1.87
N THR A 6 13.93 7.71 1.42
CA THR A 6 12.48 7.57 1.61
C THR A 6 11.96 6.49 0.68
N THR A 7 11.55 5.36 1.26
CA THR A 7 10.93 4.29 0.50
C THR A 7 9.54 4.75 0.07
N SER A 8 9.24 4.60 -1.21
CA SER A 8 7.93 4.97 -1.74
C SER A 8 6.90 3.94 -1.31
N VAL A 9 5.80 4.39 -0.74
CA VAL A 9 4.71 3.53 -0.30
C VAL A 9 3.44 3.93 -1.02
N VAL A 10 2.80 2.96 -1.66
CA VAL A 10 1.55 3.17 -2.38
C VAL A 10 0.56 2.13 -1.87
N ILE A 11 -0.66 2.55 -1.57
CA ILE A 11 -1.72 1.63 -1.18
C ILE A 11 -2.92 1.80 -2.10
N TYR A 12 -3.39 0.69 -2.65
CA TYR A 12 -4.63 0.65 -3.41
C TYR A 12 -5.72 0.13 -2.48
N SER A 13 -6.79 0.90 -2.32
CA SER A 13 -7.79 0.61 -1.30
C SER A 13 -9.20 0.93 -1.79
N THR A 14 -10.18 0.54 -0.98
CA THR A 14 -11.58 0.97 -1.18
C THR A 14 -12.11 1.48 0.16
N PRO A 15 -13.16 2.32 0.15
CA PRO A 15 -13.68 2.91 1.40
C PRO A 15 -14.23 1.89 2.39
N THR A 16 -14.65 0.71 1.90
CA THR A 16 -15.28 -0.30 2.75
C THR A 16 -14.33 -1.41 3.18
N CYS A 17 -13.06 -1.30 2.84
CA CYS A 17 -12.08 -2.35 3.12
C CYS A 17 -11.51 -2.17 4.53
N THR A 18 -11.82 -3.11 5.42
CA THR A 18 -11.34 -3.06 6.81
C THR A 18 -9.83 -3.18 6.87
N PHE A 19 -9.25 -4.11 6.10
CA PHE A 19 -7.81 -4.29 6.10
C PHE A 19 -7.07 -3.08 5.53
N CYS A 20 -7.70 -2.40 4.58
CA CYS A 20 -7.12 -1.16 4.05
C CYS A 20 -7.04 -0.10 5.14
N GLN A 21 -8.09 0.00 5.96
CA GLN A 21 -8.11 0.95 7.07
C GLN A 21 -7.05 0.60 8.11
N GLN A 22 -6.87 -0.70 8.38
CA GLN A 22 -5.85 -1.15 9.31
C GLN A 22 -4.45 -0.80 8.80
N ALA A 23 -4.21 -0.99 7.51
CA ALA A 23 -2.92 -0.66 6.92
C ALA A 23 -2.63 0.83 7.04
N LYS A 24 -3.64 1.66 6.74
CA LYS A 24 -3.45 3.11 6.83
C LYS A 24 -3.20 3.55 8.25
N ALA A 25 -3.93 2.97 9.21
CA ALA A 25 -3.71 3.27 10.63
C ALA A 25 -2.30 2.91 11.05
N PHE A 26 -1.81 1.76 10.59
CA PHE A 26 -0.44 1.33 10.88
C PHE A 26 0.58 2.34 10.35
N PHE A 27 0.39 2.80 9.11
CA PHE A 27 1.30 3.79 8.54
C PHE A 27 1.27 5.10 9.32
N ASP A 28 0.06 5.54 9.71
CA ASP A 28 -0.08 6.77 10.48
C ASP A 28 0.60 6.67 11.85
N GLU A 29 0.46 5.52 12.51
CA GLU A 29 1.06 5.30 13.83
C GLU A 29 2.57 5.28 13.77
N ASN A 30 3.13 4.90 12.65
CA ASN A 30 4.58 4.77 12.49
C ASN A 30 5.18 5.90 11.67
N ASP A 31 4.41 6.96 11.44
CA ASP A 31 4.85 8.15 10.69
C ASP A 31 5.33 7.81 9.28
N VAL A 32 4.69 6.84 8.67
CA VAL A 32 5.02 6.44 7.30
C VAL A 32 4.13 7.20 6.32
N SER A 33 4.76 7.97 5.43
CA SER A 33 4.03 8.65 4.38
C SER A 33 3.67 7.67 3.28
N TYR A 34 2.47 7.78 2.74
CA TYR A 34 2.02 6.88 1.69
C TYR A 34 1.09 7.61 0.73
N GLU A 35 0.98 7.06 -0.46
CA GLU A 35 0.04 7.55 -1.46
C GLU A 35 -1.11 6.55 -1.55
N GLU A 36 -2.33 7.05 -1.42
CA GLU A 36 -3.51 6.19 -1.44
C GLU A 36 -4.29 6.38 -2.73
N HIS A 37 -4.71 5.28 -3.33
CA HIS A 37 -5.56 5.30 -4.51
C HIS A 37 -6.84 4.54 -4.21
N ASN A 38 -7.99 5.22 -4.41
CA ASN A 38 -9.29 4.60 -4.20
C ASN A 38 -9.71 3.91 -5.50
N VAL A 39 -9.49 2.59 -5.56
CA VAL A 39 -9.75 1.83 -6.78
C VAL A 39 -11.23 1.52 -6.98
N ALA A 40 -12.07 1.85 -6.01
CA ALA A 40 -13.52 1.75 -6.19
C ALA A 40 -14.03 2.83 -7.16
N GLU A 41 -13.33 3.97 -7.20
CA GLU A 41 -13.72 5.09 -8.06
C GLU A 41 -12.80 5.29 -9.25
N ASP A 42 -11.53 4.95 -9.09
CA ASP A 42 -10.52 5.19 -10.11
C ASP A 42 -10.24 3.92 -10.90
N VAL A 43 -10.84 3.83 -12.08
CA VAL A 43 -10.73 2.64 -12.92
C VAL A 43 -9.30 2.44 -13.43
N GLU A 44 -8.62 3.54 -13.73
CA GLU A 44 -7.24 3.45 -14.21
C GLU A 44 -6.32 2.89 -13.14
N LYS A 45 -6.50 3.35 -11.90
CA LYS A 45 -5.70 2.84 -10.79
C LYS A 45 -6.03 1.39 -10.47
N ARG A 46 -7.29 1.00 -10.66
CA ARG A 46 -7.66 -0.40 -10.46
C ARG A 46 -6.95 -1.29 -11.49
N GLN A 47 -6.88 -0.85 -12.75
CA GLN A 47 -6.16 -1.61 -13.75
C GLN A 47 -4.67 -1.67 -13.44
N GLU A 48 -4.11 -0.56 -12.99
CA GLU A 48 -2.71 -0.52 -12.59
C GLU A 48 -2.44 -1.50 -11.45
N MET A 49 -3.33 -1.56 -10.48
CA MET A 49 -3.22 -2.49 -9.36
C MET A 49 -3.22 -3.93 -9.87
N MET A 50 -4.14 -4.25 -10.77
CA MET A 50 -4.21 -5.59 -11.35
C MET A 50 -2.94 -5.98 -12.09
N GLU A 51 -2.40 -5.03 -12.85
CA GLU A 51 -1.18 -5.30 -13.62
C GLU A 51 0.02 -5.53 -12.71
N ARG A 52 0.09 -4.77 -11.62
CA ARG A 52 1.22 -4.87 -10.70
C ARG A 52 1.13 -6.08 -9.77
N SER A 53 -0.07 -6.39 -9.29
CA SER A 53 -0.25 -7.44 -8.29
C SER A 53 -0.74 -8.76 -8.87
N GLY A 54 -1.29 -8.73 -10.08
CA GLY A 54 -1.85 -9.91 -10.71
C GLY A 54 -3.20 -10.30 -10.14
N GLN A 55 -3.85 -9.42 -9.40
CA GLN A 55 -5.14 -9.72 -8.81
C GLN A 55 -5.95 -8.44 -8.58
N MET A 56 -7.23 -8.60 -8.26
CA MET A 56 -8.14 -7.47 -8.07
C MET A 56 -8.45 -7.14 -6.62
N GLY A 57 -8.00 -7.96 -5.67
CA GLY A 57 -8.33 -7.75 -4.27
C GLY A 57 -7.61 -6.56 -3.66
N VAL A 58 -8.18 -6.01 -2.60
CA VAL A 58 -7.57 -4.91 -1.84
C VAL A 58 -7.37 -5.36 -0.41
N PRO A 59 -6.42 -4.77 0.34
CA PRO A 59 -5.48 -3.76 -0.13
C PRO A 59 -4.33 -4.38 -0.92
N VAL A 60 -3.75 -3.60 -1.84
CA VAL A 60 -2.46 -3.93 -2.42
C VAL A 60 -1.51 -2.81 -1.99
N ILE A 61 -0.40 -3.18 -1.39
CA ILE A 61 0.56 -2.23 -0.85
C ILE A 61 1.88 -2.44 -1.59
N ILE A 62 2.40 -1.35 -2.17
CA ILE A 62 3.67 -1.41 -2.88
C ILE A 62 4.66 -0.55 -2.11
N ILE A 63 5.73 -1.18 -1.64
CA ILE A 63 6.78 -0.52 -0.88
C ILE A 63 8.08 -0.72 -1.64
N GLY A 64 8.54 0.35 -2.30
CA GLY A 64 9.68 0.24 -3.18
C GLY A 64 9.37 -0.74 -4.30
N ASP A 65 10.08 -1.86 -4.33
CA ASP A 65 9.85 -2.91 -5.32
C ASP A 65 9.02 -4.08 -4.77
N ASP A 66 8.63 -4.02 -3.50
CA ASP A 66 7.88 -5.10 -2.87
C ASP A 66 6.39 -4.89 -3.05
N ILE A 67 5.70 -5.92 -3.50
CA ILE A 67 4.26 -5.88 -3.67
C ILE A 67 3.64 -6.83 -2.65
N ILE A 68 2.81 -6.26 -1.77
CA ILE A 68 2.19 -7.00 -0.68
C ILE A 68 0.69 -7.02 -0.92
N VAL A 69 0.14 -8.22 -1.05
CA VAL A 69 -1.29 -8.39 -1.25
C VAL A 69 -1.92 -8.66 0.10
N GLY A 70 -2.89 -7.83 0.47
CA GLY A 70 -3.50 -7.88 1.79
C GLY A 70 -2.64 -7.10 2.78
N PHE A 71 -3.12 -6.99 4.02
CA PHE A 71 -2.34 -6.33 5.06
C PHE A 71 -1.64 -7.38 5.91
N ASP A 72 -0.38 -7.59 5.64
CA ASP A 72 0.49 -8.47 6.41
C ASP A 72 1.51 -7.58 7.12
N GLU A 73 1.25 -7.32 8.39
CA GLU A 73 2.06 -6.37 9.14
C GLU A 73 3.53 -6.77 9.17
N GLY A 74 3.82 -8.06 9.31
CA GLY A 74 5.20 -8.53 9.33
C GLY A 74 5.94 -8.24 8.03
N ARG A 75 5.28 -8.48 6.91
CA ARG A 75 5.88 -8.21 5.60
C ARG A 75 6.02 -6.72 5.36
N VAL A 76 5.02 -5.94 5.79
CA VAL A 76 5.07 -4.49 5.65
C VAL A 76 6.24 -3.93 6.44
N ARG A 77 6.41 -4.39 7.69
CA ARG A 77 7.53 -3.94 8.52
C ARG A 77 8.87 -4.30 7.88
N SER A 78 8.99 -5.51 7.37
CA SER A 78 10.23 -5.94 6.71
C SER A 78 10.53 -5.07 5.50
N ALA A 79 9.54 -4.78 4.69
CA ALA A 79 9.71 -3.98 3.48
C ALA A 79 10.09 -2.54 3.82
N LEU A 80 9.61 -2.02 4.96
CA LEU A 80 9.94 -0.67 5.40
C LEU A 80 11.27 -0.60 6.15
N GLY A 81 11.86 -1.74 6.47
CA GLY A 81 13.10 -1.76 7.21
C GLY A 81 12.94 -1.52 8.71
N MET A 82 11.78 -1.86 9.22
CA MET A 82 11.46 -1.63 10.65
C MET A 82 11.79 -2.83 11.51
#